data_9b686356ce785c1d1ee925082515c00d
#
_entry.id   9b686356ce785c1d1ee925082515c00d
#
_cell.length_a   1.000
_cell.length_b   1.000
_cell.length_c   1.000
_cell.angle_alpha   90.00
_cell.angle_beta   90.00
_cell.angle_gamma   90.00
#
_symmetry.space_group_name_H-M   'P 1'
#
loop_
_entity.id
_entity.type
_entity.pdbx_description
1 polymer ?
#
loop_
_entity_poly.entity_id
_entity_poly.type
_entity_poly.pdbx_seq_one_letter_code
_entity_poly.pdbx_strand_id
1 'polypeptide(L)'
;MKCLHIITPVKDSIDSTLETMRAVLDSALTIPHTYTIYNDNSTPENTARLHAEAEKMGVKVVDLSDLTDHPSPNYLFVLRRCQQECLAADAGLLIVESDVTVKRDTLQGLADGALAREDCGIAAAVTVDEAEQVNYPYLYAKGWNGVVDSRKHCSFCCSLLTPRLLAAFDFEQLDDTKNWFDVTISHESLAAKLHNYLFCNLSVLHRPHGSRPWKQLKYKNPLKYYWIKWTKGFDKI
;
A
#
# COMPACT_ATOMS: atom_id res chain seq x y z
N MET A 1 4.14 15.26 11.56
CA MET A 1 3.04 14.26 11.36
C MET A 1 2.30 14.14 12.67
N LYS A 2 1.05 14.56 12.70
CA LYS A 2 0.22 14.59 13.93
C LYS A 2 -0.63 13.32 14.09
N CYS A 3 -1.02 12.70 12.98
CA CYS A 3 -1.85 11.50 12.94
C CYS A 3 -1.59 10.69 11.68
N LEU A 4 -2.26 9.54 11.56
CA LEU A 4 -2.24 8.67 10.39
C LEU A 4 -3.63 8.57 9.77
N HIS A 5 -3.71 8.62 8.45
CA HIS A 5 -4.83 8.11 7.67
C HIS A 5 -4.44 6.71 7.16
N ILE A 6 -5.02 5.68 7.76
CA ILE A 6 -4.81 4.29 7.32
C ILE A 6 -5.88 3.97 6.30
N ILE A 7 -5.47 3.41 5.17
CA ILE A 7 -6.40 3.02 4.11
C ILE A 7 -6.17 1.59 3.63
N THR A 8 -7.24 0.91 3.27
CA THR A 8 -7.20 -0.38 2.56
C THR A 8 -8.10 -0.29 1.33
N PRO A 9 -7.54 -0.18 0.12
CA PRO A 9 -8.30 -0.32 -1.12
C PRO A 9 -8.71 -1.78 -1.33
N VAL A 10 -9.96 -2.03 -1.72
CA VAL A 10 -10.48 -3.40 -1.93
C VAL A 10 -11.32 -3.49 -3.18
N LYS A 11 -11.17 -4.63 -3.88
CA LYS A 11 -12.10 -5.11 -4.91
C LYS A 11 -12.26 -6.62 -4.80
N ASP A 12 -13.45 -7.07 -4.42
CA ASP A 12 -13.88 -8.48 -4.36
C ASP A 12 -13.05 -9.44 -3.49
N SER A 13 -12.01 -8.98 -2.82
CA SER A 13 -11.11 -9.81 -1.99
C SER A 13 -11.55 -9.84 -0.52
N ILE A 14 -12.82 -10.16 -0.25
CA ILE A 14 -13.44 -9.92 1.07
C ILE A 14 -12.78 -10.71 2.20
N ASP A 15 -12.50 -12.00 2.03
CA ASP A 15 -11.94 -12.81 3.10
C ASP A 15 -10.58 -12.29 3.57
N SER A 16 -9.66 -12.01 2.64
CA SER A 16 -8.36 -11.41 2.97
C SER A 16 -8.50 -10.00 3.51
N THR A 17 -9.43 -9.20 2.98
CA THR A 17 -9.71 -7.85 3.50
C THR A 17 -10.15 -7.89 4.97
N LEU A 18 -11.02 -8.84 5.35
CA LEU A 18 -11.45 -9.00 6.74
C LEU A 18 -10.30 -9.42 7.66
N GLU A 19 -9.35 -10.23 7.17
CA GLU A 19 -8.13 -10.55 7.92
C GLU A 19 -7.26 -9.30 8.08
N THR A 20 -7.06 -8.52 7.01
CA THR A 20 -6.34 -7.24 7.05
C THR A 20 -6.98 -6.27 8.04
N MET A 21 -8.31 -6.10 7.98
CA MET A 21 -9.05 -5.21 8.90
C MET A 21 -8.81 -5.57 10.36
N ARG A 22 -8.95 -6.87 10.73
CA ARG A 22 -8.70 -7.34 12.10
C ARG A 22 -7.26 -7.06 12.52
N ALA A 23 -6.27 -7.36 11.65
CA ALA A 23 -4.87 -7.14 11.96
C ALA A 23 -4.53 -5.65 12.16
N VAL A 24 -5.12 -4.75 11.37
CA VAL A 24 -4.97 -3.29 11.55
C VAL A 24 -5.59 -2.84 12.87
N LEU A 25 -6.79 -3.29 13.21
CA LEU A 25 -7.47 -2.95 14.47
C LEU A 25 -6.75 -3.48 15.70
N ASP A 26 -6.12 -4.67 15.59
CA ASP A 26 -5.34 -5.29 16.68
C ASP A 26 -3.94 -4.67 16.84
N SER A 27 -3.56 -3.73 15.97
CA SER A 27 -2.26 -3.07 16.03
C SER A 27 -2.12 -2.20 17.27
N ALA A 28 -0.92 -2.22 17.90
CA ALA A 28 -0.61 -1.41 19.06
C ALA A 28 -0.27 0.04 18.69
N LEU A 29 -1.17 0.71 17.95
CA LEU A 29 -1.00 2.09 17.55
C LEU A 29 -1.29 3.04 18.70
N THR A 30 -0.36 3.95 18.98
CA THR A 30 -0.49 5.02 19.98
C THR A 30 -0.66 6.40 19.35
N ILE A 31 -0.21 6.56 18.10
CA ILE A 31 -0.44 7.78 17.35
C ILE A 31 -1.94 7.89 16.96
N PRO A 32 -2.56 9.08 17.05
CA PRO A 32 -3.94 9.27 16.59
C PRO A 32 -4.10 8.84 15.13
N HIS A 33 -5.17 8.12 14.83
CA HIS A 33 -5.36 7.61 13.48
C HIS A 33 -6.84 7.47 13.11
N THR A 34 -7.09 7.42 11.80
CA THR A 34 -8.36 6.97 11.21
C THR A 34 -8.09 5.76 10.34
N TYR A 35 -9.08 4.87 10.21
CA TYR A 35 -9.00 3.72 9.31
C TYR A 35 -10.20 3.70 8.37
N THR A 36 -9.94 3.63 7.07
CA THR A 36 -10.98 3.66 6.02
C THR A 36 -10.71 2.57 4.98
N ILE A 37 -11.75 1.80 4.68
CA ILE A 37 -11.76 0.87 3.54
C ILE A 37 -12.36 1.60 2.33
N TYR A 38 -11.67 1.54 1.19
CA TYR A 38 -12.18 2.06 -0.08
C TYR A 38 -12.62 0.89 -0.97
N ASN A 39 -13.92 0.71 -1.10
CA ASN A 39 -14.52 -0.34 -1.91
C ASN A 39 -14.63 0.10 -3.38
N ASP A 40 -13.81 -0.50 -4.24
CA ASP A 40 -13.73 -0.14 -5.66
C ASP A 40 -14.66 -1.02 -6.52
N ASN A 41 -15.96 -0.78 -6.42
CA ASN A 41 -16.97 -1.48 -7.22
C ASN A 41 -16.88 -3.01 -7.09
N SER A 42 -16.81 -3.53 -5.87
CA SER A 42 -16.97 -4.96 -5.60
C SER A 42 -18.39 -5.42 -5.97
N THR A 43 -18.57 -6.71 -6.15
CA THR A 43 -19.92 -7.27 -6.41
C THR A 43 -20.90 -6.88 -5.29
N PRO A 44 -22.21 -6.80 -5.57
CA PRO A 44 -23.22 -6.43 -4.56
C PRO A 44 -23.16 -7.32 -3.30
N GLU A 45 -22.92 -8.62 -3.47
CA GLU A 45 -22.78 -9.58 -2.37
C GLU A 45 -21.56 -9.25 -1.51
N ASN A 46 -20.40 -9.04 -2.14
CA ASN A 46 -19.16 -8.69 -1.44
C ASN A 46 -19.25 -7.32 -0.76
N THR A 47 -19.86 -6.35 -1.41
CA THR A 47 -20.13 -5.01 -0.83
C THR A 47 -21.00 -5.13 0.42
N ALA A 48 -22.11 -5.84 0.35
CA ALA A 48 -23.00 -6.02 1.50
C ALA A 48 -22.31 -6.72 2.66
N ARG A 49 -21.51 -7.76 2.38
CA ARG A 49 -20.72 -8.47 3.39
C ARG A 49 -19.65 -7.56 4.01
N LEU A 50 -18.96 -6.77 3.18
CA LEU A 50 -17.95 -5.83 3.67
C LEU A 50 -18.54 -4.82 4.63
N HIS A 51 -19.67 -4.19 4.27
CA HIS A 51 -20.36 -3.25 5.15
C HIS A 51 -20.80 -3.87 6.46
N ALA A 52 -21.44 -5.06 6.41
CA ALA A 52 -21.91 -5.75 7.61
C ALA A 52 -20.76 -6.09 8.58
N GLU A 53 -19.59 -6.51 8.07
CA GLU A 53 -18.45 -6.83 8.92
C GLU A 53 -17.72 -5.56 9.40
N ALA A 54 -17.60 -4.54 8.55
CA ALA A 54 -16.99 -3.26 8.91
C ALA A 54 -17.80 -2.54 10.02
N GLU A 55 -19.13 -2.56 9.94
CA GLU A 55 -20.00 -2.02 10.99
C GLU A 55 -19.76 -2.68 12.35
N LYS A 56 -19.68 -4.01 12.40
CA LYS A 56 -19.34 -4.76 13.63
C LYS A 56 -17.99 -4.38 14.22
N MET A 57 -17.04 -4.03 13.36
CA MET A 57 -15.68 -3.66 13.74
C MET A 57 -15.49 -2.15 13.99
N GLY A 58 -16.51 -1.33 13.72
CA GLY A 58 -16.42 0.13 13.82
C GLY A 58 -15.50 0.76 12.77
N VAL A 59 -15.33 0.11 11.60
CA VAL A 59 -14.47 0.59 10.51
C VAL A 59 -15.30 1.31 9.46
N LYS A 60 -14.81 2.45 8.98
CA LYS A 60 -15.45 3.21 7.92
C LYS A 60 -15.22 2.53 6.57
N VAL A 61 -16.32 2.34 5.80
CA VAL A 61 -16.26 1.96 4.39
C VAL A 61 -16.71 3.13 3.53
N VAL A 62 -16.02 3.33 2.42
CA VAL A 62 -16.37 4.31 1.39
C VAL A 62 -16.51 3.56 0.08
N ASP A 63 -17.71 3.53 -0.47
CA ASP A 63 -17.96 2.97 -1.79
C ASP A 63 -17.56 3.99 -2.86
N LEU A 64 -16.68 3.62 -3.75
CA LEU A 64 -16.18 4.52 -4.80
C LEU A 64 -17.26 4.81 -5.84
N SER A 65 -18.26 3.93 -5.99
CA SER A 65 -19.44 4.17 -6.82
C SER A 65 -20.24 5.41 -6.42
N ASP A 66 -20.15 5.82 -5.14
CA ASP A 66 -20.83 7.03 -4.64
C ASP A 66 -20.04 8.31 -4.94
N LEU A 67 -18.79 8.19 -5.37
CA LEU A 67 -17.85 9.30 -5.55
C LEU A 67 -17.42 9.50 -7.00
N THR A 68 -17.50 8.47 -7.84
CA THR A 68 -17.09 8.53 -9.24
C THR A 68 -17.83 7.51 -10.09
N ASP A 69 -18.19 7.90 -11.31
CA ASP A 69 -18.75 7.01 -12.34
C ASP A 69 -17.66 6.27 -13.13
N HIS A 70 -16.38 6.51 -12.83
CA HIS A 70 -15.28 5.88 -13.53
C HIS A 70 -15.23 4.38 -13.20
N PRO A 71 -15.08 3.51 -14.22
CA PRO A 71 -14.98 2.07 -13.98
C PRO A 71 -13.69 1.73 -13.22
N SER A 72 -13.75 0.69 -12.37
CA SER A 72 -12.56 0.17 -11.69
C SER A 72 -11.44 -0.20 -12.70
N PRO A 73 -10.15 0.08 -12.40
CA PRO A 73 -9.61 0.42 -11.07
C PRO A 73 -9.59 1.94 -10.79
N ASN A 74 -10.02 2.32 -9.59
CA ASN A 74 -10.03 3.70 -9.11
C ASN A 74 -8.94 4.01 -8.07
N TYR A 75 -7.86 3.25 -8.07
CA TYR A 75 -6.80 3.40 -7.06
C TYR A 75 -6.15 4.79 -7.07
N LEU A 76 -5.95 5.39 -8.27
CA LEU A 76 -5.43 6.75 -8.38
C LEU A 76 -6.36 7.79 -7.78
N PHE A 77 -7.67 7.63 -7.96
CA PHE A 77 -8.66 8.49 -7.33
C PHE A 77 -8.55 8.46 -5.80
N VAL A 78 -8.37 7.27 -5.21
CA VAL A 78 -8.16 7.11 -3.76
C VAL A 78 -6.88 7.80 -3.31
N LEU A 79 -5.77 7.61 -4.04
CA LEU A 79 -4.49 8.24 -3.70
C LEU A 79 -4.57 9.78 -3.69
N ARG A 80 -5.16 10.38 -4.74
CA ARG A 80 -5.35 11.84 -4.86
C ARG A 80 -6.20 12.38 -3.71
N ARG A 81 -7.35 11.75 -3.47
CA ARG A 81 -8.24 12.13 -2.38
C ARG A 81 -7.54 12.05 -1.03
N CYS A 82 -6.89 10.93 -0.73
CA CYS A 82 -6.20 10.75 0.54
C CYS A 82 -5.02 11.70 0.71
N GLN A 83 -4.30 12.06 -0.35
CA GLN A 83 -3.28 13.09 -0.29
C GLN A 83 -3.86 14.42 0.21
N GLN A 84 -4.95 14.89 -0.38
CA GLN A 84 -5.59 16.15 0.02
C GLN A 84 -6.04 16.11 1.48
N GLU A 85 -6.70 15.01 1.89
CA GLU A 85 -7.15 14.83 3.27
C GLU A 85 -5.97 14.79 4.27
N CYS A 86 -4.87 14.10 3.93
CA CYS A 86 -3.66 14.03 4.75
C CYS A 86 -2.96 15.39 4.87
N LEU A 87 -2.85 16.15 3.78
CA LEU A 87 -2.23 17.48 3.81
C LEU A 87 -3.03 18.44 4.70
N ALA A 88 -4.36 18.42 4.62
CA ALA A 88 -5.22 19.26 5.46
C ALA A 88 -5.09 18.93 6.97
N ALA A 89 -4.80 17.67 7.30
CA ALA A 89 -4.70 17.18 8.69
C ALA A 89 -3.26 17.12 9.24
N ASP A 90 -2.24 17.44 8.45
CA ASP A 90 -0.81 17.14 8.76
C ASP A 90 -0.62 15.65 9.12
N ALA A 91 -1.30 14.79 8.35
CA ALA A 91 -1.31 13.34 8.54
C ALA A 91 -0.34 12.62 7.61
N GLY A 92 0.18 11.47 8.05
CA GLY A 92 0.80 10.50 7.15
C GLY A 92 -0.26 9.60 6.50
N LEU A 93 -0.07 9.25 5.24
CA LEU A 93 -0.91 8.29 4.55
C LEU A 93 -0.30 6.88 4.71
N LEU A 94 -0.97 6.03 5.48
CA LEU A 94 -0.56 4.64 5.68
C LEU A 94 -1.44 3.71 4.84
N ILE A 95 -0.85 3.11 3.83
CA ILE A 95 -1.53 2.18 2.91
C ILE A 95 -1.27 0.76 3.39
N VAL A 96 -2.32 -0.02 3.55
CA VAL A 96 -2.26 -1.47 3.81
C VAL A 96 -3.14 -2.16 2.78
N GLU A 97 -2.56 -2.93 1.88
CA GLU A 97 -3.32 -3.64 0.83
C GLU A 97 -4.20 -4.75 1.43
N SER A 98 -5.29 -5.09 0.73
CA SER A 98 -6.35 -6.00 1.20
C SER A 98 -5.94 -7.48 1.32
N ASP A 99 -4.71 -7.82 0.98
CA ASP A 99 -4.09 -9.15 1.10
C ASP A 99 -2.87 -9.16 2.03
N VAL A 100 -2.79 -8.16 2.90
CA VAL A 100 -1.69 -7.97 3.84
C VAL A 100 -2.18 -8.11 5.28
N THR A 101 -1.53 -8.98 6.04
CA THR A 101 -1.74 -9.10 7.49
C THR A 101 -0.56 -8.49 8.23
N VAL A 102 -0.80 -7.39 8.93
CA VAL A 102 0.23 -6.69 9.72
C VAL A 102 0.44 -7.37 11.07
N LYS A 103 1.66 -7.29 11.61
CA LYS A 103 1.94 -7.70 12.99
C LYS A 103 1.58 -6.55 13.94
N ARG A 104 1.41 -6.87 15.21
CA ARG A 104 0.90 -5.94 16.24
C ARG A 104 1.70 -4.63 16.35
N ASP A 105 2.99 -4.69 16.15
CA ASP A 105 3.93 -3.57 16.29
C ASP A 105 4.33 -2.90 14.96
N THR A 106 3.94 -3.49 13.84
CA THR A 106 4.41 -3.04 12.52
C THR A 106 4.02 -1.60 12.23
N LEU A 107 2.75 -1.22 12.39
CA LEU A 107 2.28 0.10 12.00
C LEU A 107 2.85 1.20 12.89
N GLN A 108 2.93 0.95 14.20
CA GLN A 108 3.59 1.89 15.14
C GLN A 108 5.09 2.01 14.81
N GLY A 109 5.76 0.89 14.55
CA GLY A 109 7.18 0.89 14.20
C GLY A 109 7.49 1.66 12.92
N LEU A 110 6.61 1.59 11.91
CA LEU A 110 6.73 2.44 10.70
C LEU A 110 6.56 3.92 11.02
N ALA A 111 5.59 4.27 11.86
CA ALA A 111 5.37 5.66 12.27
C ALA A 111 6.55 6.21 13.05
N ASP A 112 7.05 5.48 14.04
CA ASP A 112 8.21 5.86 14.86
C ASP A 112 9.47 5.97 13.99
N GLY A 113 9.65 5.00 13.09
CA GLY A 113 10.77 4.99 12.16
C GLY A 113 10.77 6.17 11.20
N ALA A 114 9.60 6.58 10.71
CA ALA A 114 9.45 7.76 9.86
C ALA A 114 9.67 9.07 10.65
N LEU A 115 9.16 9.14 11.88
CA LEU A 115 9.33 10.31 12.75
C LEU A 115 10.79 10.51 13.17
N ALA A 116 11.54 9.42 13.36
CA ALA A 116 12.95 9.47 13.72
C ALA A 116 13.88 9.90 12.57
N ARG A 117 13.35 10.09 11.35
CA ARG A 117 14.13 10.44 10.15
C ARG A 117 13.54 11.64 9.43
N GLU A 118 14.23 12.77 9.54
CA GLU A 118 13.76 14.02 8.94
C GLU A 118 13.68 13.97 7.40
N ASP A 119 14.46 13.12 6.78
CA ASP A 119 14.52 12.91 5.34
C ASP A 119 13.59 11.79 4.84
N CYS A 120 12.79 11.16 5.72
CA CYS A 120 11.91 10.07 5.33
C CYS A 120 10.78 10.56 4.42
N GLY A 121 10.72 10.02 3.21
CA GLY A 121 9.58 10.14 2.29
C GLY A 121 8.61 8.97 2.44
N ILE A 122 9.15 7.74 2.36
CA ILE A 122 8.38 6.50 2.49
C ILE A 122 9.01 5.61 3.55
N ALA A 123 8.20 5.07 4.47
CA ALA A 123 8.56 3.99 5.37
C ALA A 123 7.73 2.76 5.03
N ALA A 124 8.36 1.70 4.51
CA ALA A 124 7.69 0.49 4.04
C ALA A 124 8.09 -0.73 4.86
N ALA A 125 7.14 -1.60 5.17
CA ALA A 125 7.39 -2.90 5.77
C ALA A 125 7.79 -3.93 4.70
N VAL A 126 8.73 -4.81 5.02
CA VAL A 126 9.07 -5.92 4.13
C VAL A 126 7.93 -6.97 4.12
N THR A 127 7.67 -7.55 2.97
CA THR A 127 6.66 -8.61 2.84
C THR A 127 7.29 -10.00 3.02
N VAL A 128 6.56 -10.88 3.70
CA VAL A 128 6.95 -12.28 3.91
C VAL A 128 5.78 -13.22 3.60
N ASP A 129 6.09 -14.48 3.35
CA ASP A 129 5.11 -15.57 3.26
C ASP A 129 4.83 -16.22 4.63
N GLU A 130 4.01 -17.29 4.66
CA GLU A 130 3.70 -18.04 5.89
C GLU A 130 4.91 -18.69 6.54
N ALA A 131 6.00 -18.89 5.82
CA ALA A 131 7.26 -19.41 6.34
C ALA A 131 8.23 -18.29 6.79
N GLU A 132 7.74 -17.05 6.94
CA GLU A 132 8.53 -15.85 7.27
C GLU A 132 9.67 -15.58 6.27
N GLN A 133 9.53 -16.09 5.03
CA GLN A 133 10.51 -15.83 3.98
C GLN A 133 10.11 -14.61 3.16
N VAL A 134 11.07 -13.70 2.92
CA VAL A 134 10.83 -12.52 2.09
C VAL A 134 10.25 -12.93 0.74
N ASN A 135 9.07 -12.40 0.42
CA ASN A 135 8.34 -12.72 -0.79
C ASN A 135 8.17 -11.51 -1.73
N TYR A 136 7.34 -11.65 -2.74
CA TYR A 136 6.99 -10.56 -3.66
C TYR A 136 6.23 -9.45 -2.88
N PRO A 137 6.54 -8.16 -3.11
CA PRO A 137 7.41 -7.60 -4.16
C PRO A 137 8.89 -7.46 -3.76
N TYR A 138 9.27 -7.75 -2.53
CA TYR A 138 10.61 -7.47 -1.98
C TYR A 138 11.61 -8.62 -2.11
N LEU A 139 11.45 -9.53 -3.08
CA LEU A 139 12.39 -10.64 -3.30
C LEU A 139 13.86 -10.22 -3.43
N TYR A 140 14.11 -8.99 -3.84
CA TYR A 140 15.46 -8.42 -3.93
C TYR A 140 16.09 -8.10 -2.56
N ALA A 141 15.26 -8.00 -1.52
CA ALA A 141 15.68 -7.69 -0.15
C ALA A 141 15.96 -8.94 0.70
N LYS A 142 15.99 -10.13 0.08
CA LYS A 142 16.37 -11.35 0.80
C LYS A 142 17.75 -11.19 1.44
N GLY A 143 17.82 -11.48 2.75
CA GLY A 143 19.03 -11.33 3.54
C GLY A 143 19.33 -9.90 4.04
N TRP A 144 18.49 -8.91 3.71
CA TRP A 144 18.58 -7.59 4.31
C TRP A 144 18.05 -7.62 5.73
N ASN A 145 18.64 -6.78 6.60
CA ASN A 145 18.29 -6.70 8.00
C ASN A 145 18.14 -5.23 8.47
N GLY A 146 17.34 -5.02 9.50
CA GLY A 146 17.13 -3.69 10.07
C GLY A 146 16.39 -2.74 9.14
N VAL A 147 16.81 -1.49 9.12
CA VAL A 147 16.24 -0.44 8.29
C VAL A 147 17.21 -0.07 7.19
N VAL A 148 16.78 -0.20 5.95
CA VAL A 148 17.63 0.03 4.77
C VAL A 148 17.09 1.21 3.97
N ASP A 149 17.95 2.18 3.67
CA ASP A 149 17.66 3.24 2.68
C ASP A 149 17.59 2.58 1.30
N SER A 150 16.37 2.40 0.82
CA SER A 150 16.12 1.75 -0.46
C SER A 150 16.12 2.79 -1.58
N ARG A 151 17.11 2.68 -2.47
CA ARG A 151 17.13 3.45 -3.73
C ARG A 151 16.22 2.83 -4.79
N LYS A 152 15.50 1.77 -4.44
CA LYS A 152 14.48 1.13 -5.28
C LYS A 152 13.10 1.61 -4.84
N HIS A 153 12.08 1.28 -5.62
CA HIS A 153 10.71 1.56 -5.24
C HIS A 153 10.32 0.78 -3.97
N CYS A 154 9.51 1.42 -3.14
CA CYS A 154 8.78 0.78 -2.04
C CYS A 154 7.36 0.49 -2.51
N SER A 155 6.95 -0.77 -2.43
CA SER A 155 5.57 -1.17 -2.77
C SER A 155 4.59 -0.70 -1.70
N PHE A 156 3.36 -0.41 -2.11
CA PHE A 156 2.30 0.01 -1.21
C PHE A 156 1.61 -1.13 -0.46
N CYS A 157 2.15 -2.35 -0.47
CA CYS A 157 1.61 -3.46 0.32
C CYS A 157 1.37 -3.07 1.79
N CYS A 158 2.39 -2.47 2.44
CA CYS A 158 2.27 -1.81 3.74
C CYS A 158 3.29 -0.67 3.80
N SER A 159 2.85 0.56 3.54
CA SER A 159 3.75 1.72 3.40
C SER A 159 3.13 2.99 3.94
N LEU A 160 3.92 3.70 4.72
CA LEU A 160 3.62 5.05 5.21
C LEU A 160 4.30 6.09 4.33
N LEU A 161 3.48 6.93 3.68
CA LEU A 161 3.91 8.12 2.97
C LEU A 161 3.86 9.30 3.95
N THR A 162 4.99 9.96 4.15
CA THR A 162 5.07 11.05 5.14
C THR A 162 4.42 12.33 4.63
N PRO A 163 3.98 13.25 5.51
CA PRO A 163 3.47 14.56 5.10
C PRO A 163 4.47 15.35 4.24
N ARG A 164 5.78 15.13 4.44
CA ARG A 164 6.82 15.77 3.61
C ARG A 164 6.75 15.33 2.16
N LEU A 165 6.62 14.02 1.92
CA LEU A 165 6.44 13.50 0.56
C LEU A 165 5.13 13.97 -0.04
N LEU A 166 4.03 13.89 0.73
CA LEU A 166 2.72 14.32 0.27
C LEU A 166 2.70 15.81 -0.12
N ALA A 167 3.49 16.64 0.55
CA ALA A 167 3.64 18.07 0.21
C ALA A 167 4.64 18.33 -0.93
N ALA A 168 5.61 17.43 -1.15
CA ALA A 168 6.66 17.61 -2.14
C ALA A 168 6.25 17.19 -3.55
N PHE A 169 5.30 16.27 -3.69
CA PHE A 169 4.85 15.76 -4.98
C PHE A 169 3.32 15.68 -5.04
N ASP A 170 2.74 16.39 -6.00
CA ASP A 170 1.29 16.43 -6.21
C ASP A 170 0.83 15.22 -7.02
N PHE A 171 -0.05 14.39 -6.45
CA PHE A 171 -0.58 13.19 -7.09
C PHE A 171 -1.52 13.47 -8.27
N GLU A 172 -1.93 14.73 -8.49
CA GLU A 172 -2.60 15.13 -9.73
C GLU A 172 -1.68 14.99 -10.96
N GLN A 173 -0.36 14.99 -10.77
CA GLN A 173 0.64 14.77 -11.83
C GLN A 173 0.82 13.29 -12.22
N LEU A 174 0.23 12.36 -11.46
CA LEU A 174 0.30 10.94 -11.81
C LEU A 174 -0.53 10.65 -13.06
N ASP A 175 0.08 9.88 -13.96
CA ASP A 175 -0.52 9.45 -15.23
C ASP A 175 -1.53 8.33 -14.99
N ASP A 176 -2.80 8.57 -15.30
CA ASP A 176 -3.91 7.63 -15.11
C ASP A 176 -3.88 6.43 -16.08
N THR A 177 -3.11 6.53 -17.16
CA THR A 177 -2.88 5.42 -18.10
C THR A 177 -1.90 4.38 -17.54
N LYS A 178 -1.21 4.70 -16.43
CA LYS A 178 -0.24 3.85 -15.76
C LYS A 178 -0.79 3.35 -14.42
N ASN A 179 -0.27 2.25 -13.95
CA ASN A 179 -0.70 1.64 -12.69
C ASN A 179 0.48 1.28 -11.75
N TRP A 180 1.62 1.97 -11.94
CA TRP A 180 2.84 1.83 -11.15
C TRP A 180 3.03 3.04 -10.23
N PHE A 181 1.97 3.40 -9.51
CA PHE A 181 1.99 4.60 -8.67
C PHE A 181 3.01 4.50 -7.54
N ASP A 182 3.19 3.32 -6.97
CA ASP A 182 4.22 3.04 -5.96
C ASP A 182 5.64 3.30 -6.50
N VAL A 183 5.92 2.89 -7.73
CA VAL A 183 7.21 3.13 -8.40
C VAL A 183 7.40 4.63 -8.67
N THR A 184 6.40 5.28 -9.27
CA THR A 184 6.47 6.71 -9.62
C THR A 184 6.65 7.55 -8.35
N ILE A 185 5.80 7.35 -7.33
CA ILE A 185 5.86 8.10 -6.06
C ILE A 185 7.20 7.84 -5.34
N SER A 186 7.74 6.62 -5.41
CA SER A 186 9.07 6.34 -4.85
C SER A 186 10.19 7.11 -5.56
N HIS A 187 10.11 7.26 -6.88
CA HIS A 187 11.09 8.04 -7.64
C HIS A 187 10.95 9.55 -7.37
N GLU A 188 9.73 10.06 -7.29
CA GLU A 188 9.47 11.46 -6.95
C GLU A 188 9.91 11.81 -5.53
N SER A 189 9.78 10.87 -4.57
CA SER A 189 10.36 11.00 -3.24
C SER A 189 11.88 11.24 -3.31
N LEU A 190 12.60 10.41 -4.08
CA LEU A 190 14.05 10.58 -4.26
C LEU A 190 14.40 11.87 -5.02
N ALA A 191 13.62 12.26 -6.02
CA ALA A 191 13.79 13.52 -6.76
C ALA A 191 13.61 14.74 -5.86
N ALA A 192 12.70 14.66 -4.88
CA ALA A 192 12.50 15.65 -3.82
C ALA A 192 13.58 15.62 -2.72
N LYS A 193 14.63 14.82 -2.89
CA LYS A 193 15.72 14.60 -1.92
C LYS A 193 15.26 13.99 -0.60
N LEU A 194 14.16 13.26 -0.63
CA LEU A 194 13.72 12.41 0.46
C LEU A 194 14.24 10.99 0.26
N HIS A 195 14.17 10.18 1.30
CA HIS A 195 14.64 8.81 1.31
C HIS A 195 13.47 7.82 1.51
N ASN A 196 13.58 6.65 0.89
CA ASN A 196 12.61 5.57 1.01
C ASN A 196 13.22 4.47 1.87
N TYR A 197 12.68 4.25 3.05
CA TYR A 197 13.20 3.28 4.00
C TYR A 197 12.40 1.98 3.98
N LEU A 198 13.09 0.86 3.74
CA LEU A 198 12.53 -0.48 3.88
C LEU A 198 12.90 -1.04 5.26
N PHE A 199 11.89 -1.32 6.06
CA PHE A 199 12.01 -1.88 7.41
C PHE A 199 11.96 -3.40 7.34
N CYS A 200 13.14 -4.04 7.25
CA CYS A 200 13.24 -5.49 7.17
C CYS A 200 12.98 -6.20 8.51
N ASN A 201 12.99 -5.45 9.60
CA ASN A 201 12.62 -5.90 10.94
C ASN A 201 11.12 -5.73 11.26
N LEU A 202 10.35 -5.08 10.39
CA LEU A 202 8.90 -4.92 10.49
C LEU A 202 8.25 -5.66 9.32
N SER A 203 8.14 -6.97 9.42
CA SER A 203 7.56 -7.76 8.33
C SER A 203 6.04 -7.81 8.40
N VAL A 204 5.42 -7.91 7.22
CA VAL A 204 3.98 -8.17 7.06
C VAL A 204 3.77 -9.45 6.25
N LEU A 205 2.80 -10.25 6.65
CA LEU A 205 2.38 -11.40 5.84
C LEU A 205 1.64 -10.90 4.61
N HIS A 206 2.13 -11.24 3.43
CA HIS A 206 1.51 -10.88 2.17
C HIS A 206 1.16 -12.13 1.37
N ARG A 207 -0.13 -12.28 1.06
CA ARG A 207 -0.68 -13.36 0.24
C ARG A 207 -1.08 -12.83 -1.13
N PRO A 208 -0.12 -12.71 -2.08
CA PRO A 208 -0.38 -12.08 -3.37
C PRO A 208 -1.58 -12.72 -4.06
N HIS A 209 -2.61 -11.94 -4.34
CA HIS A 209 -3.74 -12.42 -5.14
C HIS A 209 -3.29 -12.77 -6.55
N GLY A 210 -3.89 -13.82 -7.11
CA GLY A 210 -3.60 -14.29 -8.47
C GLY A 210 -4.03 -13.35 -9.60
N SER A 211 -4.36 -12.07 -9.29
CA SER A 211 -4.85 -11.10 -10.25
C SER A 211 -3.88 -10.79 -11.40
N ARG A 212 -2.60 -11.12 -11.25
CA ARG A 212 -1.58 -10.90 -12.29
C ARG A 212 -0.65 -12.12 -12.42
N PRO A 213 -1.14 -13.28 -12.90
CA PRO A 213 -0.33 -14.52 -13.00
C PRO A 213 0.93 -14.35 -13.86
N TRP A 214 0.89 -13.45 -14.86
CA TRP A 214 2.02 -13.18 -15.73
C TRP A 214 3.20 -12.50 -15.02
N LYS A 215 2.98 -11.71 -13.94
CA LYS A 215 4.08 -11.13 -13.12
C LYS A 215 4.84 -12.19 -12.34
N GLN A 216 4.17 -13.25 -11.90
CA GLN A 216 4.82 -14.37 -11.25
C GLN A 216 5.78 -15.11 -12.19
N LEU A 217 5.56 -15.01 -13.51
CA LEU A 217 6.48 -15.56 -14.52
C LEU A 217 7.87 -14.95 -14.43
N LYS A 218 8.02 -13.70 -13.96
CA LYS A 218 9.34 -13.06 -13.79
C LYS A 218 10.28 -13.93 -12.94
N TYR A 219 9.74 -14.63 -11.98
CA TYR A 219 10.47 -15.46 -11.02
C TYR A 219 10.45 -16.95 -11.39
N LYS A 220 9.36 -17.42 -12.01
CA LYS A 220 9.21 -18.83 -12.42
C LYS A 220 9.83 -19.14 -13.80
N ASN A 221 9.71 -18.19 -14.73
CA ASN A 221 10.22 -18.30 -16.10
C ASN A 221 10.53 -16.90 -16.65
N PRO A 222 11.72 -16.33 -16.35
CA PRO A 222 12.10 -14.98 -16.76
C PRO A 222 12.02 -14.75 -18.26
N LEU A 223 12.45 -15.74 -19.08
CA LEU A 223 12.44 -15.61 -20.54
C LEU A 223 11.01 -15.42 -21.07
N LYS A 224 10.05 -16.22 -20.58
CA LYS A 224 8.64 -16.09 -20.93
C LYS A 224 8.05 -14.77 -20.45
N TYR A 225 8.44 -14.30 -19.25
CA TYR A 225 8.03 -12.99 -18.70
C TYR A 225 8.48 -11.84 -19.62
N TYR A 226 9.77 -11.77 -19.95
CA TYR A 226 10.29 -10.69 -20.80
C TYR A 226 9.74 -10.73 -22.21
N TRP A 227 9.52 -11.93 -22.77
CA TRP A 227 8.87 -12.09 -24.08
C TRP A 227 7.42 -11.55 -24.06
N ILE A 228 6.62 -11.91 -23.04
CA ILE A 228 5.25 -11.40 -22.88
C ILE A 228 5.26 -9.89 -22.64
N LYS A 229 6.15 -9.40 -21.78
CA LYS A 229 6.31 -7.97 -21.49
C LYS A 229 6.55 -7.19 -22.77
N TRP A 230 7.44 -7.68 -23.61
CA TRP A 230 7.83 -7.00 -24.84
C TRP A 230 6.74 -7.08 -25.93
N THR A 231 6.16 -8.25 -26.14
CA THR A 231 5.17 -8.48 -27.22
C THR A 231 3.80 -7.89 -26.91
N LYS A 232 3.38 -7.89 -25.64
CA LYS A 232 2.08 -7.37 -25.20
C LYS A 232 2.12 -5.98 -24.62
N GLY A 233 3.30 -5.37 -24.55
CA GLY A 233 3.47 -4.01 -24.02
C GLY A 233 3.14 -3.86 -22.52
N PHE A 234 3.14 -4.96 -21.75
CA PHE A 234 2.91 -4.92 -20.32
C PHE A 234 4.10 -4.29 -19.58
N ASP A 235 3.85 -3.61 -18.47
CA ASP A 235 4.88 -2.93 -17.65
C ASP A 235 5.72 -1.89 -18.41
N LYS A 236 5.14 -1.16 -19.34
CA LYS A 236 5.76 0.05 -19.85
C LYS A 236 5.65 1.13 -18.76
N ILE A 237 6.80 1.56 -18.27
CA ILE A 237 6.96 2.72 -17.40
C ILE A 237 7.01 3.96 -18.28
#